data_154e2ddd6d01affddade25ff23f03fbf
#
_entry.id   154e2ddd6d01affddade25ff23f03fbf
#
_cell.length_a   1.000
_cell.length_b   1.000
_cell.length_c   1.000
_cell.angle_alpha   90.00
_cell.angle_beta   90.00
_cell.angle_gamma   90.00
#
_symmetry.space_group_name_H-M   'P 1'
#
loop_
_entity.id
_entity.type
_entity.pdbx_description
1 polymer ?
#
loop_
_entity_poly.entity_id
_entity_poly.type
_entity_poly.pdbx_seq_one_letter_code
_entity_poly.pdbx_strand_id
1 'polypeptide(L)'
;YKELMHDELFWNAFINSFKYMVMIVPLELAVSLFLAYLLNDEKMKGRGLYRTMYFVPVVTTASVVGIIMIFILGVQGPVNHLLVTLHILQNPINFLKNAKYALPTLVIISLWKDCGTYMIYWLAGLQGVSKDVYEAATIDGANRRQTFFHIVLPLIAPTGGIIAILCAINSLK
;
A
#
# COMPACT_ATOMS: atom_id res chain seq x y z
N TYR A 1 15.13 -23.79 -20.77
CA TYR A 1 14.14 -24.01 -19.69
C TYR A 1 14.58 -25.11 -18.71
N LYS A 2 15.19 -26.21 -19.14
CA LYS A 2 15.66 -27.28 -18.25
C LYS A 2 16.79 -26.82 -17.30
N GLU A 3 17.68 -25.95 -17.75
CA GLU A 3 18.77 -25.37 -16.94
C GLU A 3 18.22 -24.43 -15.85
N LEU A 4 17.21 -23.61 -16.18
CA LEU A 4 16.54 -22.71 -15.23
C LEU A 4 15.87 -23.47 -14.06
N MET A 5 15.38 -24.68 -14.31
CA MET A 5 14.74 -25.48 -13.26
C MET A 5 15.74 -26.04 -12.22
N HIS A 6 17.04 -26.03 -12.54
CA HIS A 6 18.11 -26.46 -11.64
C HIS A 6 18.95 -25.30 -11.10
N ASP A 7 18.59 -24.05 -11.48
CA ASP A 7 19.28 -22.85 -11.02
C ASP A 7 18.73 -22.38 -9.68
N GLU A 8 19.52 -22.47 -8.63
CA GLU A 8 19.18 -22.01 -7.29
C GLU A 8 18.89 -20.50 -7.25
N LEU A 9 19.55 -19.70 -8.09
CA LEU A 9 19.30 -18.24 -8.16
C LEU A 9 17.90 -17.96 -8.69
N PHE A 10 17.45 -18.71 -9.70
CA PHE A 10 16.11 -18.61 -10.24
C PHE A 10 15.06 -18.90 -9.17
N TRP A 11 15.19 -20.00 -8.45
CA TRP A 11 14.24 -20.36 -7.40
C TRP A 11 14.22 -19.39 -6.24
N ASN A 12 15.38 -18.88 -5.83
CA ASN A 12 15.47 -17.84 -4.80
C ASN A 12 14.79 -16.54 -5.23
N ALA A 13 15.00 -16.11 -6.48
CA ALA A 13 14.34 -14.93 -7.03
C ALA A 13 12.83 -15.13 -7.09
N PHE A 14 12.38 -16.29 -7.61
CA PHE A 14 10.96 -16.61 -7.72
C PHE A 14 10.26 -16.63 -6.33
N ILE A 15 10.86 -17.31 -5.36
CA ILE A 15 10.33 -17.37 -3.98
C ILE A 15 10.28 -15.99 -3.35
N ASN A 16 11.30 -15.15 -3.55
CA ASN A 16 11.33 -13.80 -3.01
C ASN A 16 10.27 -12.89 -3.67
N SER A 17 10.07 -12.99 -4.99
CA SER A 17 9.00 -12.27 -5.69
C SER A 17 7.63 -12.70 -5.18
N PHE A 18 7.43 -14.01 -4.97
CA PHE A 18 6.17 -14.51 -4.42
C PHE A 18 5.93 -14.05 -2.97
N LYS A 19 6.98 -14.11 -2.11
CA LYS A 19 6.90 -13.55 -0.75
C LYS A 19 6.57 -12.06 -0.76
N TYR A 20 7.21 -11.30 -1.64
CA TYR A 20 6.94 -9.89 -1.81
C TYR A 20 5.48 -9.64 -2.20
N MET A 21 4.96 -10.35 -3.20
CA MET A 21 3.56 -10.27 -3.62
C MET A 21 2.58 -10.56 -2.47
N VAL A 22 2.80 -11.64 -1.73
CA VAL A 22 1.93 -12.02 -0.60
C VAL A 22 1.95 -10.99 0.52
N MET A 23 3.05 -10.28 0.70
CA MET A 23 3.16 -9.21 1.70
C MET A 23 2.53 -7.90 1.21
N ILE A 24 2.81 -7.49 -0.03
CA ILE A 24 2.41 -6.17 -0.52
C ILE A 24 0.91 -6.10 -0.85
N VAL A 25 0.33 -7.13 -1.49
CA VAL A 25 -1.05 -7.09 -1.96
C VAL A 25 -2.07 -6.85 -0.83
N PRO A 26 -2.06 -7.60 0.29
CA PRO A 26 -3.01 -7.34 1.37
C PRO A 26 -2.77 -5.99 2.06
N LEU A 27 -1.51 -5.55 2.17
CA LEU A 27 -1.19 -4.25 2.75
C LEU A 27 -1.67 -3.10 1.86
N GLU A 28 -1.46 -3.18 0.55
CA GLU A 28 -1.95 -2.20 -0.42
C GLU A 28 -3.48 -2.11 -0.39
N LEU A 29 -4.17 -3.25 -0.41
CA LEU A 29 -5.63 -3.28 -0.32
C LEU A 29 -6.12 -2.61 0.96
N ALA A 30 -5.53 -2.95 2.11
CA ALA A 30 -5.97 -2.44 3.40
C ALA A 30 -5.67 -0.94 3.55
N VAL A 31 -4.45 -0.51 3.26
CA VAL A 31 -4.02 0.89 3.44
C VAL A 31 -4.72 1.80 2.45
N SER A 32 -4.77 1.43 1.17
CA SER A 32 -5.44 2.24 0.14
C SER A 32 -6.95 2.36 0.36
N LEU A 33 -7.62 1.27 0.80
CA LEU A 33 -9.02 1.31 1.20
C LEU A 33 -9.25 2.22 2.40
N PHE A 34 -8.39 2.12 3.42
CA PHE A 34 -8.47 2.98 4.60
C PHE A 34 -8.33 4.46 4.22
N LEU A 35 -7.35 4.80 3.39
CA LEU A 35 -7.16 6.17 2.90
C LEU A 35 -8.37 6.63 2.06
N ALA A 36 -8.87 5.78 1.18
CA ALA A 36 -10.06 6.08 0.37
C ALA A 36 -11.29 6.32 1.25
N TYR A 37 -11.50 5.48 2.26
CA TYR A 37 -12.61 5.65 3.21
C TYR A 37 -12.54 6.98 3.96
N LEU A 38 -11.36 7.36 4.46
CA LEU A 38 -11.16 8.65 5.12
C LEU A 38 -11.42 9.83 4.17
N LEU A 39 -10.90 9.76 2.94
CA LEU A 39 -11.00 10.84 1.95
C LEU A 39 -12.30 10.84 1.15
N ASN A 40 -13.20 9.88 1.40
CA ASN A 40 -14.53 9.85 0.82
C ASN A 40 -15.51 10.76 1.58
N ASP A 41 -15.24 11.09 2.84
CA ASP A 41 -16.11 11.97 3.64
C ASP A 41 -16.13 13.39 3.06
N GLU A 42 -17.31 13.83 2.58
CA GLU A 42 -17.49 15.17 2.02
C GLU A 42 -17.28 16.29 3.03
N LYS A 43 -17.43 16.00 4.32
CA LYS A 43 -17.23 16.97 5.41
C LYS A 43 -15.77 17.23 5.73
N MET A 44 -14.85 16.40 5.20
CA MET A 44 -13.42 16.56 5.43
C MET A 44 -12.87 17.78 4.70
N LYS A 45 -12.46 18.79 5.47
CA LYS A 45 -11.83 20.00 4.94
C LYS A 45 -10.45 19.64 4.35
N GLY A 46 -10.13 20.15 3.17
CA GLY A 46 -8.81 19.93 2.55
C GLY A 46 -8.63 18.56 1.89
N ARG A 47 -9.68 17.76 1.69
CA ARG A 47 -9.59 16.42 1.08
C ARG A 47 -8.84 16.41 -0.26
N GLY A 48 -8.99 17.48 -1.07
CA GLY A 48 -8.26 17.62 -2.34
C GLY A 48 -6.75 17.69 -2.12
N LEU A 49 -6.29 18.45 -1.13
CA LEU A 49 -4.88 18.56 -0.78
C LEU A 49 -4.31 17.21 -0.34
N TYR A 50 -5.00 16.48 0.54
CA TYR A 50 -4.56 15.15 0.97
C TYR A 50 -4.49 14.17 -0.20
N ARG A 51 -5.48 14.15 -1.10
CA ARG A 51 -5.44 13.33 -2.32
C ARG A 51 -4.20 13.65 -3.16
N THR A 52 -3.89 14.94 -3.35
CA THR A 52 -2.69 15.37 -4.07
C THR A 52 -1.42 14.90 -3.35
N MET A 53 -1.33 15.04 -2.04
CA MET A 53 -0.15 14.61 -1.26
C MET A 53 0.11 13.10 -1.37
N TYR A 54 -0.92 12.28 -1.31
CA TYR A 54 -0.78 10.83 -1.50
C TYR A 54 -0.51 10.44 -2.95
N PHE A 55 -0.82 11.31 -3.91
CA PHE A 55 -0.55 11.06 -5.32
C PHE A 55 0.85 11.51 -5.76
N VAL A 56 1.50 12.43 -5.04
CA VAL A 56 2.87 12.90 -5.36
C VAL A 56 3.89 11.75 -5.49
N PRO A 57 3.95 10.76 -4.57
CA PRO A 57 4.86 9.63 -4.75
C PRO A 57 4.61 8.82 -6.01
N VAL A 58 3.36 8.69 -6.43
CA VAL A 58 2.94 7.90 -7.61
C VAL A 58 3.56 8.44 -8.90
N VAL A 59 3.57 9.78 -9.06
CA VAL A 59 4.12 10.42 -10.28
C VAL A 59 5.63 10.48 -10.30
N THR A 60 6.28 10.16 -9.17
CA THR A 60 7.74 10.14 -9.07
C THR A 60 8.30 8.85 -9.70
N THR A 61 9.35 8.98 -10.51
CA THR A 61 9.97 7.80 -11.14
C THR A 61 10.60 6.88 -10.09
N ALA A 62 10.57 5.57 -10.36
CA ALA A 62 11.12 4.56 -9.45
C ALA A 62 12.62 4.79 -9.15
N SER A 63 13.37 5.27 -10.15
CA SER A 63 14.80 5.59 -9.99
C SER A 63 15.05 6.71 -8.97
N VAL A 64 14.26 7.79 -9.03
CA VAL A 64 14.34 8.89 -8.08
C VAL A 64 13.96 8.44 -6.69
N VAL A 65 12.86 7.68 -6.56
CA VAL A 65 12.45 7.09 -5.28
C VAL A 65 13.57 6.19 -4.72
N GLY A 66 14.18 5.35 -5.56
CA GLY A 66 15.27 4.48 -5.15
C GLY A 66 16.47 5.25 -4.57
N ILE A 67 16.92 6.32 -5.25
CA ILE A 67 18.03 7.17 -4.77
C ILE A 67 17.69 7.83 -3.43
N ILE A 68 16.48 8.40 -3.31
CA ILE A 68 16.01 9.04 -2.08
C ILE A 68 15.98 8.02 -0.93
N MET A 69 15.46 6.82 -1.18
CA MET A 69 15.34 5.79 -0.15
C MET A 69 16.69 5.19 0.26
N ILE A 70 17.67 5.07 -0.65
CA ILE A 70 19.03 4.69 -0.32
C ILE A 70 19.63 5.70 0.66
N PHE A 71 19.41 7.01 0.44
CA PHE A 71 19.89 8.06 1.34
C PHE A 71 19.14 8.03 2.69
N ILE A 72 17.81 7.94 2.69
CA ILE A 72 16.99 7.98 3.91
C ILE A 72 17.21 6.76 4.79
N LEU A 73 17.30 5.56 4.19
CA LEU A 73 17.40 4.27 4.88
C LEU A 73 18.83 3.75 5.02
N GLY A 74 19.80 4.51 4.51
CA GLY A 74 21.23 4.19 4.63
C GLY A 74 21.69 4.19 6.09
N VAL A 75 22.88 3.62 6.35
CA VAL A 75 23.47 3.53 7.69
C VAL A 75 23.61 4.90 8.36
N GLN A 76 23.99 5.92 7.60
CA GLN A 76 24.11 7.32 8.07
C GLN A 76 22.85 8.15 7.77
N GLY A 77 21.77 7.49 7.35
CA GLY A 77 20.53 8.18 6.98
C GLY A 77 19.71 8.65 8.18
N PRO A 78 18.80 9.60 7.94
CA PRO A 78 17.98 10.20 9.01
C PRO A 78 17.12 9.18 9.75
N VAL A 79 16.66 8.10 9.11
CA VAL A 79 15.88 7.06 9.78
C VAL A 79 16.72 6.31 10.82
N ASN A 80 17.95 5.91 10.48
CA ASN A 80 18.85 5.28 11.44
C ASN A 80 19.20 6.21 12.60
N HIS A 81 19.51 7.46 12.31
CA HIS A 81 19.79 8.45 13.34
C HIS A 81 18.62 8.59 14.32
N LEU A 82 17.42 8.69 13.81
CA LEU A 82 16.20 8.78 14.64
C LEU A 82 15.97 7.53 15.47
N LEU A 83 16.11 6.33 14.90
CA LEU A 83 15.91 5.06 15.60
C LEU A 83 16.96 4.81 16.70
N VAL A 84 18.22 5.22 16.47
CA VAL A 84 19.27 5.15 17.49
C VAL A 84 19.03 6.18 18.60
N THR A 85 18.66 7.41 18.26
CA THR A 85 18.35 8.46 19.24
C THR A 85 17.16 8.09 20.13
N LEU A 86 16.14 7.43 19.57
CA LEU A 86 14.99 6.91 20.31
C LEU A 86 15.29 5.61 21.08
N HIS A 87 16.54 5.14 21.08
CA HIS A 87 16.96 3.87 21.71
C HIS A 87 16.21 2.63 21.23
N ILE A 88 15.61 2.69 20.03
CA ILE A 88 14.95 1.53 19.39
C ILE A 88 16.01 0.58 18.80
N LEU A 89 17.09 1.15 18.28
CA LEU A 89 18.24 0.40 17.78
C LEU A 89 19.48 0.76 18.59
N GLN A 90 20.30 -0.24 18.91
CA GLN A 90 21.61 -0.03 19.54
C GLN A 90 22.66 0.43 18.52
N ASN A 91 22.60 -0.09 17.30
CA ASN A 91 23.52 0.22 16.19
C ASN A 91 22.74 0.49 14.91
N PRO A 92 23.26 1.38 14.02
CA PRO A 92 22.66 1.61 12.72
C PRO A 92 22.61 0.35 11.86
N ILE A 93 21.52 0.16 11.13
CA ILE A 93 21.28 -0.99 10.27
C ILE A 93 21.22 -0.54 8.82
N ASN A 94 21.84 -1.29 7.90
CA ASN A 94 21.60 -1.09 6.48
C ASN A 94 20.33 -1.86 6.07
N PHE A 95 19.19 -1.17 6.05
CA PHE A 95 17.88 -1.78 5.78
C PHE A 95 17.80 -2.43 4.41
N LEU A 96 18.47 -1.89 3.39
CA LEU A 96 18.40 -2.37 2.01
C LEU A 96 19.39 -3.51 1.70
N LYS A 97 20.51 -3.58 2.44
CA LYS A 97 21.54 -4.62 2.22
C LYS A 97 21.44 -5.80 3.19
N ASN A 98 20.67 -5.69 4.24
CA ASN A 98 20.50 -6.76 5.21
C ASN A 98 19.40 -7.71 4.75
N ALA A 99 19.72 -8.99 4.53
CA ALA A 99 18.78 -10.00 4.04
C ALA A 99 17.49 -10.12 4.87
N LYS A 100 17.56 -9.87 6.18
CA LYS A 100 16.39 -9.92 7.08
C LYS A 100 15.44 -8.76 6.87
N TYR A 101 15.96 -7.55 6.57
CA TYR A 101 15.18 -6.33 6.52
C TYR A 101 14.89 -5.84 5.10
N ALA A 102 15.64 -6.30 4.10
CA ALA A 102 15.53 -5.81 2.73
C ALA A 102 14.12 -5.98 2.16
N LEU A 103 13.54 -7.17 2.25
CA LEU A 103 12.22 -7.46 1.69
C LEU A 103 11.09 -6.67 2.39
N PRO A 104 10.97 -6.64 3.74
CA PRO A 104 10.01 -5.77 4.42
C PRO A 104 10.20 -4.28 4.10
N THR A 105 11.44 -3.83 3.97
CA THR A 105 11.74 -2.44 3.62
C THR A 105 11.24 -2.09 2.23
N LEU A 106 11.46 -2.97 1.24
CA LEU A 106 10.93 -2.81 -0.10
C LEU A 106 9.40 -2.76 -0.11
N VAL A 107 8.74 -3.61 0.68
CA VAL A 107 7.27 -3.60 0.82
C VAL A 107 6.79 -2.23 1.33
N ILE A 108 7.44 -1.66 2.36
CA ILE A 108 7.05 -0.36 2.92
C ILE A 108 7.27 0.77 1.89
N ILE A 109 8.38 0.74 1.16
CA ILE A 109 8.69 1.74 0.12
C ILE A 109 7.63 1.69 -0.99
N SER A 110 7.31 0.49 -1.48
CA SER A 110 6.32 0.32 -2.55
C SER A 110 4.92 0.70 -2.08
N LEU A 111 4.54 0.31 -0.86
CA LEU A 111 3.28 0.70 -0.26
C LEU A 111 3.13 2.22 -0.23
N TRP A 112 4.16 2.94 0.25
CA TRP A 112 4.14 4.40 0.26
C TRP A 112 4.07 5.00 -1.14
N LYS A 113 4.76 4.41 -2.11
CA LYS A 113 4.81 4.89 -3.48
C LYS A 113 3.48 4.70 -4.22
N ASP A 114 2.85 3.55 -4.07
CA ASP A 114 1.76 3.11 -4.95
C ASP A 114 0.37 3.20 -4.31
N CYS A 115 0.26 3.36 -2.97
CA CYS A 115 -1.02 3.45 -2.25
C CYS A 115 -1.94 4.54 -2.77
N GLY A 116 -1.41 5.65 -3.29
CA GLY A 116 -2.19 6.74 -3.89
C GLY A 116 -2.97 6.31 -5.13
N THR A 117 -2.38 5.44 -5.97
CA THR A 117 -3.06 4.89 -7.17
C THR A 117 -4.26 4.04 -6.76
N TYR A 118 -4.04 3.09 -5.86
CA TYR A 118 -5.09 2.16 -5.42
C TYR A 118 -6.15 2.86 -4.58
N MET A 119 -5.78 3.89 -3.83
CA MET A 119 -6.71 4.78 -3.14
C MET A 119 -7.71 5.44 -4.11
N ILE A 120 -7.25 5.91 -5.28
CA ILE A 120 -8.15 6.51 -6.28
C ILE A 120 -9.12 5.47 -6.83
N TYR A 121 -8.69 4.24 -7.09
CA TYR A 121 -9.59 3.18 -7.54
C TYR A 121 -10.65 2.84 -6.48
N TRP A 122 -10.26 2.74 -5.21
CA TRP A 122 -11.21 2.57 -4.12
C TRP A 122 -12.18 3.75 -4.00
N LEU A 123 -11.69 4.98 -4.16
CA LEU A 123 -12.55 6.18 -4.14
C LEU A 123 -13.59 6.13 -5.25
N ALA A 124 -13.20 5.71 -6.46
CA ALA A 124 -14.15 5.54 -7.56
C ALA A 124 -15.22 4.49 -7.23
N GLY A 125 -14.81 3.36 -6.64
CA GLY A 125 -15.75 2.34 -6.17
C GLY A 125 -16.71 2.87 -5.09
N LEU A 126 -16.19 3.57 -4.09
CA LEU A 126 -17.00 4.16 -3.00
C LEU A 126 -17.99 5.21 -3.51
N GLN A 127 -17.59 6.04 -4.48
CA GLN A 127 -18.45 7.05 -5.10
C GLN A 127 -19.51 6.44 -6.04
N GLY A 128 -19.31 5.21 -6.49
CA GLY A 128 -20.29 4.46 -7.27
C GLY A 128 -21.47 3.91 -6.43
N VAL A 129 -21.35 3.88 -5.10
CA VAL A 129 -22.43 3.45 -4.23
C VAL A 129 -23.47 4.58 -4.12
N SER A 130 -24.75 4.29 -4.47
CA SER A 130 -25.81 5.30 -4.47
C SER A 130 -26.11 5.80 -3.05
N LYS A 131 -26.57 7.03 -2.94
CA LYS A 131 -26.99 7.62 -1.66
C LYS A 131 -28.15 6.88 -1.03
N ASP A 132 -29.05 6.33 -1.84
CA ASP A 132 -30.19 5.55 -1.39
C ASP A 132 -29.79 4.35 -0.52
N VAL A 133 -28.64 3.73 -0.82
CA VAL A 133 -28.09 2.62 0.00
C VAL A 133 -27.74 3.11 1.41
N TYR A 134 -27.12 4.28 1.53
CA TYR A 134 -26.80 4.87 2.83
C TYR A 134 -28.04 5.33 3.60
N GLU A 135 -29.04 5.86 2.90
CA GLU A 135 -30.31 6.30 3.48
C GLU A 135 -31.10 5.07 3.97
N ALA A 136 -31.23 4.01 3.18
CA ALA A 136 -31.86 2.76 3.58
C ALA A 136 -31.19 2.15 4.82
N ALA A 137 -29.86 2.07 4.83
CA ALA A 137 -29.12 1.59 5.99
C ALA A 137 -29.40 2.42 7.26
N THR A 138 -29.57 3.73 7.10
CA THR A 138 -29.89 4.62 8.23
C THR A 138 -31.29 4.40 8.73
N ILE A 139 -32.26 4.18 7.84
CA ILE A 139 -33.67 3.83 8.20
C ILE A 139 -33.72 2.50 8.95
N ASP A 140 -32.91 1.51 8.53
CA ASP A 140 -32.79 0.22 9.19
C ASP A 140 -32.02 0.27 10.53
N GLY A 141 -31.55 1.47 10.94
CA GLY A 141 -30.86 1.68 12.21
C GLY A 141 -29.40 1.24 12.23
N ALA A 142 -28.80 0.97 11.07
CA ALA A 142 -27.40 0.59 10.99
C ALA A 142 -26.47 1.78 11.35
N ASN A 143 -25.49 1.53 12.23
CA ASN A 143 -24.45 2.53 12.52
C ASN A 143 -23.42 2.58 11.38
N ARG A 144 -22.56 3.64 11.35
CA ARG A 144 -21.55 3.85 10.29
C ARG A 144 -20.65 2.63 10.04
N ARG A 145 -20.26 1.90 11.09
CA ARG A 145 -19.43 0.69 10.95
C ARG A 145 -20.20 -0.44 10.30
N GLN A 146 -21.43 -0.66 10.75
CA GLN A 146 -22.30 -1.69 10.18
C GLN A 146 -22.59 -1.41 8.70
N THR A 147 -22.93 -0.17 8.37
CA THR A 147 -23.14 0.25 6.97
C THR A 147 -21.88 -0.01 6.14
N PHE A 148 -20.70 0.37 6.63
CA PHE A 148 -19.46 0.19 5.87
C PHE A 148 -19.13 -1.30 5.68
N PHE A 149 -19.04 -2.08 6.75
CA PHE A 149 -18.55 -3.47 6.65
C PHE A 149 -19.58 -4.44 6.08
N HIS A 150 -20.88 -4.23 6.33
CA HIS A 150 -21.91 -5.19 5.91
C HIS A 150 -22.63 -4.82 4.61
N ILE A 151 -22.56 -3.54 4.19
CA ILE A 151 -23.28 -3.07 3.00
C ILE A 151 -22.28 -2.54 1.97
N VAL A 152 -21.50 -1.50 2.30
CA VAL A 152 -20.65 -0.81 1.34
C VAL A 152 -19.47 -1.69 0.90
N LEU A 153 -18.75 -2.30 1.83
CA LEU A 153 -17.57 -3.13 1.52
C LEU A 153 -17.89 -4.31 0.60
N PRO A 154 -18.98 -5.09 0.81
CA PRO A 154 -19.40 -6.11 -0.15
C PRO A 154 -19.75 -5.55 -1.53
N LEU A 155 -20.40 -4.38 -1.61
CA LEU A 155 -20.73 -3.74 -2.88
C LEU A 155 -19.51 -3.32 -3.69
N ILE A 156 -18.45 -2.87 -3.02
CA ILE A 156 -17.19 -2.48 -3.68
C ILE A 156 -16.17 -3.62 -3.77
N ALA A 157 -16.50 -4.82 -3.28
CA ALA A 157 -15.60 -5.99 -3.35
C ALA A 157 -15.10 -6.31 -4.77
N PRO A 158 -15.90 -6.16 -5.85
CA PRO A 158 -15.39 -6.32 -7.21
C PRO A 158 -14.26 -5.35 -7.55
N THR A 159 -14.34 -4.10 -7.10
CA THR A 159 -13.25 -3.12 -7.23
C THR A 159 -12.00 -3.59 -6.50
N GLY A 160 -12.16 -4.16 -5.30
CA GLY A 160 -11.07 -4.77 -4.55
C GLY A 160 -10.39 -5.92 -5.30
N GLY A 161 -11.18 -6.75 -5.97
CA GLY A 161 -10.65 -7.82 -6.83
C GLY A 161 -9.80 -7.29 -7.98
N ILE A 162 -10.24 -6.23 -8.65
CA ILE A 162 -9.47 -5.58 -9.71
C ILE A 162 -8.15 -5.01 -9.15
N ILE A 163 -8.20 -4.31 -8.02
CA ILE A 163 -7.00 -3.75 -7.38
C ILE A 163 -6.03 -4.86 -6.98
N ALA A 164 -6.53 -5.97 -6.42
CA ALA A 164 -5.69 -7.11 -6.05
C ALA A 164 -4.95 -7.70 -7.25
N ILE A 165 -5.62 -7.87 -8.38
CA ILE A 165 -5.02 -8.37 -9.62
C ILE A 165 -3.97 -7.39 -10.15
N LEU A 166 -4.28 -6.10 -10.20
CA LEU A 166 -3.34 -5.07 -10.67
C LEU A 166 -2.10 -4.99 -9.77
N CYS A 167 -2.29 -5.03 -8.45
CA CYS A 167 -1.21 -5.04 -7.49
C CYS A 167 -0.33 -6.30 -7.63
N ALA A 168 -0.95 -7.48 -7.78
CA ALA A 168 -0.22 -8.73 -8.01
C ALA A 168 0.60 -8.69 -9.30
N ILE A 169 0.05 -8.20 -10.40
CA ILE A 169 0.78 -8.04 -11.67
C ILE A 169 1.96 -7.08 -11.50
N ASN A 170 1.76 -5.94 -10.81
CA ASN A 170 2.82 -4.96 -10.59
C ASN A 170 3.92 -5.49 -9.66
N SER A 171 3.58 -6.35 -8.70
CA SER A 171 4.55 -6.93 -7.77
C SER A 171 5.46 -7.99 -8.39
N LEU A 172 5.11 -8.54 -9.55
CA LEU A 172 5.87 -9.57 -10.26
C LEU A 172 6.69 -9.01 -11.44
N LYS A 173 6.62 -7.71 -11.70
CA LYS A 173 7.44 -7.03 -12.72
C LYS A 173 8.77 -6.57 -12.14
#